data_1ca8edf1e2acf782891d21448bf61f14
#
_entry.id   1ca8edf1e2acf782891d21448bf61f14
#
_cell.length_a   1.000
_cell.length_b   1.000
_cell.length_c   1.000
_cell.angle_alpha   90.00
_cell.angle_beta   90.00
_cell.angle_gamma   90.00
#
_symmetry.space_group_name_H-M   'P 1'
#
loop_
_entity.id
_entity.type
_entity.pdbx_description
1 polymer ?
#
loop_
_entity_poly.entity_id
_entity_poly.type
_entity_poly.pdbx_seq_one_letter_code
_entity_poly.pdbx_strand_id
1 'polypeptide(L)'
;MPLLLGSPAIANLRATEPCRVLRLEGADFLHLVSQCQVLSSEITKRMAARVSRFSQIQVENPAAVVTIIGHAHDPASYDLREFLARNSVGFVWREPGNGSAGDAPGAAPAVVLLADGTRLEAPGFRRLAEALQLQTEPKHGAYDVVIVGGGPAGLAAAVYGASEGLRTLLVERTAYGGQAGTSSRIENYLGFPGGLGGDELSARARQQALRFGAELLVSRSVARVEPGDPETREMAAHTIVLEDESRVGAKAVILASGVEWRRLSVPGIARLVGHGVYYGAARTEALRMQGRTVHLVGGGNSAGQAALLFAEYAESVTMLVRGRSLAASMSQYLIDQLSRQANVRVATDVEVTGVEGHDTLEAIEVASGQARRRELRPSDALFVLIGGEPVTAWLPQAVIRDQWGYLCTGRDVMDLLLERPPAIWRLERDPYLLETSVPGILAAGDVRHASIKRVSAAVGEGSMAIAVVHQYLAELEAHDQRIQAVRT
;
A
#
# COMPACT_ATOMS: atom_id res chain seq x y z
N MET A 1 -0.84 9.38 28.35
CA MET A 1 -1.10 9.16 26.92
C MET A 1 -2.49 8.56 26.63
N PRO A 2 -2.88 7.40 27.15
CA PRO A 2 -4.22 6.84 26.86
C PRO A 2 -5.36 7.81 27.17
N LEU A 3 -5.28 8.54 28.26
CA LEU A 3 -6.26 9.53 28.70
C LEU A 3 -6.43 10.74 27.77
N LEU A 4 -5.36 11.21 27.12
CA LEU A 4 -5.40 12.36 26.21
C LEU A 4 -5.77 11.95 24.77
N LEU A 5 -5.54 10.70 24.40
CA LEU A 5 -5.76 10.18 23.06
C LEU A 5 -6.98 9.26 22.98
N GLY A 6 -7.66 8.97 24.09
CA GLY A 6 -8.79 8.04 24.14
C GLY A 6 -8.42 6.61 23.74
N SER A 7 -7.14 6.26 23.80
CA SER A 7 -6.61 4.96 23.35
C SER A 7 -6.30 4.06 24.55
N PRO A 8 -6.35 2.72 24.41
CA PRO A 8 -5.91 1.79 25.45
C PRO A 8 -4.45 2.03 25.85
N ALA A 9 -4.06 1.64 27.05
CA ALA A 9 -2.67 1.70 27.49
C ALA A 9 -1.82 0.76 26.62
N ILE A 10 -0.75 1.31 26.01
CA ILE A 10 0.16 0.57 25.11
C ILE A 10 1.21 -0.27 25.84
N ALA A 11 1.32 -0.11 27.17
CA ALA A 11 2.26 -0.85 28.01
C ALA A 11 1.78 -0.89 29.47
N ASN A 12 2.19 -1.94 30.19
CA ASN A 12 2.04 -2.03 31.63
C ASN A 12 3.18 -1.28 32.32
N LEU A 13 2.86 -0.47 33.34
CA LEU A 13 3.84 0.19 34.18
C LEU A 13 3.97 -0.57 35.49
N ARG A 14 5.19 -1.00 35.81
CA ARG A 14 5.52 -1.65 37.10
C ARG A 14 6.57 -0.83 37.82
N ALA A 15 6.32 -0.51 39.07
CA ALA A 15 7.31 0.08 39.97
C ALA A 15 8.42 -0.95 40.29
N THR A 16 9.67 -0.60 40.05
CA THR A 16 10.84 -1.42 40.40
C THR A 16 11.39 -1.12 41.79
N GLU A 17 10.99 0.02 42.33
CA GLU A 17 11.36 0.47 43.70
C GLU A 17 10.12 1.03 44.43
N PRO A 18 10.10 1.11 45.77
CA PRO A 18 9.02 1.76 46.48
C PRO A 18 8.88 3.21 46.04
N CYS A 19 7.71 3.56 45.48
CA CYS A 19 7.43 4.92 45.02
C CYS A 19 6.11 5.45 45.58
N ARG A 20 6.05 6.79 45.69
CA ARG A 20 4.79 7.50 45.99
C ARG A 20 4.18 7.95 44.66
N VAL A 21 2.90 7.65 44.46
CA VAL A 21 2.16 8.10 43.29
C VAL A 21 0.97 8.94 43.70
N LEU A 22 0.69 10.00 42.96
CA LEU A 22 -0.55 10.74 43.01
C LEU A 22 -1.49 10.19 41.96
N ARG A 23 -2.68 9.79 42.37
CA ARG A 23 -3.75 9.39 41.45
C ARG A 23 -4.63 10.59 41.18
N LEU A 24 -4.80 10.89 39.87
CA LEU A 24 -5.70 11.91 39.38
C LEU A 24 -6.71 11.25 38.45
N GLU A 25 -7.98 11.51 38.63
CA GLU A 25 -9.01 11.00 37.74
C GLU A 25 -8.91 11.71 36.36
N GLY A 26 -9.32 11.01 35.31
CA GLY A 26 -9.13 11.51 33.93
C GLY A 26 -9.82 12.85 33.66
N ALA A 27 -11.02 13.05 34.22
CA ALA A 27 -11.76 14.30 34.08
C ALA A 27 -11.06 15.47 34.75
N ASP A 28 -10.53 15.26 35.96
CA ASP A 28 -9.81 16.29 36.73
C ASP A 28 -8.48 16.64 36.05
N PHE A 29 -7.79 15.64 35.47
CA PHE A 29 -6.58 15.88 34.72
C PHE A 29 -6.84 16.72 33.46
N LEU A 30 -7.87 16.40 32.69
CA LEU A 30 -8.25 17.16 31.49
C LEU A 30 -8.66 18.58 31.83
N HIS A 31 -9.38 18.76 32.95
CA HIS A 31 -9.76 20.07 33.45
C HIS A 31 -8.53 20.90 33.84
N LEU A 32 -7.59 20.37 34.59
CA LEU A 32 -6.34 21.03 34.97
C LEU A 32 -5.51 21.43 33.73
N VAL A 33 -5.38 20.53 32.75
CA VAL A 33 -4.63 20.80 31.49
C VAL A 33 -5.32 21.90 30.70
N SER A 34 -6.64 21.97 30.66
CA SER A 34 -7.40 23.01 29.96
C SER A 34 -7.28 24.39 30.57
N GLN A 35 -7.10 24.47 31.90
CA GLN A 35 -7.02 25.72 32.65
C GLN A 35 -5.60 26.32 32.76
N CYS A 36 -4.55 25.50 32.53
CA CYS A 36 -3.17 25.95 32.73
C CYS A 36 -2.34 25.80 31.47
N GLN A 37 -2.14 26.87 30.75
CA GLN A 37 -1.38 26.89 29.47
C GLN A 37 0.07 26.43 29.62
N VAL A 38 0.72 26.75 30.76
CA VAL A 38 2.09 26.32 31.06
C VAL A 38 2.13 24.80 31.27
N LEU A 39 1.16 24.24 31.99
CA LEU A 39 1.06 22.80 32.23
C LEU A 39 0.75 22.05 30.92
N SER A 40 -0.15 22.59 30.11
CA SER A 40 -0.47 22.05 28.80
C SER A 40 0.75 21.98 27.88
N SER A 41 1.52 23.07 27.82
CA SER A 41 2.75 23.15 27.02
C SER A 41 3.83 22.18 27.50
N GLU A 42 4.05 22.09 28.82
CA GLU A 42 5.06 21.20 29.40
C GLU A 42 4.69 19.72 29.25
N ILE A 43 3.41 19.38 29.42
CA ILE A 43 2.89 18.02 29.17
C ILE A 43 3.05 17.66 27.70
N THR A 44 2.71 18.57 26.78
CA THR A 44 2.85 18.34 25.32
C THR A 44 4.32 18.10 24.94
N LYS A 45 5.25 18.90 25.46
CA LYS A 45 6.70 18.72 25.24
C LYS A 45 7.20 17.37 25.78
N ARG A 46 6.82 17.01 27.01
CA ARG A 46 7.21 15.73 27.61
C ARG A 46 6.56 14.53 26.90
N MET A 47 5.36 14.70 26.41
CA MET A 47 4.70 13.68 25.59
C MET A 47 5.38 13.50 24.25
N ALA A 48 5.70 14.57 23.54
CA ALA A 48 6.45 14.52 22.28
C ALA A 48 7.80 13.83 22.47
N ALA A 49 8.55 14.19 23.51
CA ALA A 49 9.83 13.57 23.86
C ALA A 49 9.68 12.07 24.22
N ARG A 50 8.62 11.71 24.95
CA ARG A 50 8.32 10.30 25.26
C ARG A 50 7.88 9.50 24.04
N VAL A 51 7.05 10.06 23.17
CA VAL A 51 6.66 9.40 21.91
C VAL A 51 7.88 9.16 21.06
N SER A 52 8.74 10.16 20.89
CA SER A 52 10.03 10.02 20.18
C SER A 52 10.92 8.93 20.81
N ARG A 53 11.00 8.91 22.15
CA ARG A 53 11.80 7.91 22.87
C ARG A 53 11.20 6.51 22.83
N PHE A 54 9.86 6.37 22.85
CA PHE A 54 9.17 5.09 22.65
C PHE A 54 9.33 4.61 21.20
N SER A 55 9.27 5.49 20.22
CA SER A 55 9.56 5.15 18.82
C SER A 55 11.02 4.72 18.66
N GLN A 56 11.97 5.38 19.31
CA GLN A 56 13.36 4.94 19.34
C GLN A 56 13.56 3.60 20.06
N ILE A 57 12.94 3.38 21.22
CA ILE A 57 13.02 2.11 21.95
C ILE A 57 12.33 0.96 21.16
N GLN A 58 11.27 1.22 20.42
CA GLN A 58 10.68 0.23 19.50
C GLN A 58 11.59 -0.06 18.30
N VAL A 59 12.37 0.92 17.84
CA VAL A 59 13.36 0.74 16.78
C VAL A 59 14.62 0.03 17.32
N GLU A 60 15.06 0.34 18.55
CA GLU A 60 16.26 -0.22 19.17
C GLU A 60 16.02 -1.59 19.86
N ASN A 61 14.81 -1.86 20.36
CA ASN A 61 14.36 -3.14 20.91
C ASN A 61 12.86 -3.31 20.61
N PRO A 62 12.49 -3.71 19.41
CA PRO A 62 11.15 -4.21 19.22
C PRO A 62 11.02 -5.42 20.17
N ALA A 63 10.08 -5.37 21.11
CA ALA A 63 9.55 -6.61 21.69
C ALA A 63 9.02 -7.40 20.49
N ALA A 64 9.86 -8.24 19.93
CA ALA A 64 9.58 -8.92 18.67
C ALA A 64 8.41 -9.85 18.93
N VAL A 65 7.23 -9.43 18.47
CA VAL A 65 6.03 -10.26 18.50
C VAL A 65 6.25 -11.50 17.63
N VAL A 66 7.16 -11.40 16.66
CA VAL A 66 7.43 -12.41 15.64
C VAL A 66 8.93 -12.61 15.44
N THR A 67 9.35 -13.88 15.36
CA THR A 67 10.69 -14.25 14.88
C THR A 67 10.52 -15.01 13.57
N ILE A 68 11.16 -14.54 12.49
CA ILE A 68 11.26 -15.28 11.23
C ILE A 68 12.60 -16.00 11.22
N ILE A 69 12.58 -17.32 10.96
CA ILE A 69 13.75 -18.12 10.73
C ILE A 69 13.73 -18.56 9.27
N GLY A 70 14.72 -18.15 8.49
CA GLY A 70 14.78 -18.45 7.06
C GLY A 70 16.00 -17.83 6.40
N HIS A 71 16.37 -18.35 5.24
CA HIS A 71 17.54 -17.88 4.51
C HIS A 71 17.33 -16.47 3.94
N ALA A 72 18.42 -15.71 3.85
CA ALA A 72 18.41 -14.31 3.40
C ALA A 72 17.83 -14.16 1.99
N HIS A 73 18.11 -15.12 1.12
CA HIS A 73 17.74 -15.12 -0.29
C HIS A 73 16.51 -15.99 -0.60
N ASP A 74 15.84 -16.52 0.41
CA ASP A 74 14.60 -17.28 0.22
C ASP A 74 13.43 -16.31 -0.06
N PRO A 75 12.73 -16.44 -1.20
CA PRO A 75 11.59 -15.58 -1.55
C PRO A 75 10.49 -15.58 -0.50
N ALA A 76 10.19 -16.75 0.09
CA ALA A 76 9.16 -16.83 1.11
C ALA A 76 9.56 -16.07 2.39
N SER A 77 10.82 -16.12 2.78
CA SER A 77 11.37 -15.33 3.89
C SER A 77 11.32 -13.83 3.60
N TYR A 78 11.58 -13.44 2.35
CA TYR A 78 11.46 -12.05 1.89
C TYR A 78 10.02 -11.57 1.98
N ASP A 79 9.08 -12.31 1.39
CA ASP A 79 7.67 -11.97 1.36
C ASP A 79 7.06 -11.84 2.77
N LEU A 80 7.44 -12.74 3.70
CA LEU A 80 7.01 -12.68 5.09
C LEU A 80 7.54 -11.43 5.81
N ARG A 81 8.81 -11.06 5.59
CA ARG A 81 9.41 -9.85 6.16
C ARG A 81 8.73 -8.58 5.62
N GLU A 82 8.50 -8.53 4.31
CA GLU A 82 7.80 -7.40 3.68
C GLU A 82 6.37 -7.30 4.21
N PHE A 83 5.65 -8.42 4.28
CA PHE A 83 4.30 -8.46 4.84
C PHE A 83 4.23 -7.90 6.26
N LEU A 84 5.11 -8.36 7.17
CA LEU A 84 5.13 -7.91 8.56
C LEU A 84 5.51 -6.42 8.67
N ALA A 85 6.55 -5.99 7.95
CA ALA A 85 6.99 -4.60 7.95
C ALA A 85 5.87 -3.65 7.48
N ARG A 86 5.22 -3.98 6.37
CA ARG A 86 4.14 -3.15 5.78
C ARG A 86 2.88 -3.12 6.65
N ASN A 87 2.62 -4.19 7.41
CA ASN A 87 1.51 -4.23 8.36
C ASN A 87 1.89 -3.67 9.75
N SER A 88 3.09 -3.07 9.89
CA SER A 88 3.59 -2.48 11.14
C SER A 88 3.69 -3.49 12.29
N VAL A 89 4.00 -4.75 11.96
CA VAL A 89 4.26 -5.82 12.93
C VAL A 89 5.76 -5.91 13.16
N GLY A 90 6.20 -5.70 14.41
CA GLY A 90 7.61 -5.83 14.80
C GLY A 90 8.09 -7.28 14.71
N PHE A 91 9.20 -7.52 14.05
CA PHE A 91 9.79 -8.85 13.94
C PHE A 91 11.31 -8.83 14.05
N VAL A 92 11.88 -9.99 14.44
CA VAL A 92 13.30 -10.29 14.34
C VAL A 92 13.47 -11.36 13.27
N TRP A 93 14.46 -11.17 12.42
CA TRP A 93 14.84 -12.19 11.45
C TRP A 93 16.15 -12.86 11.85
N ARG A 94 16.21 -14.19 11.71
CA ARG A 94 17.37 -15.03 12.00
C ARG A 94 17.62 -16.00 10.86
N GLU A 95 18.87 -16.13 10.45
CA GLU A 95 19.26 -17.22 9.58
C GLU A 95 19.26 -18.55 10.36
N PRO A 96 18.91 -19.68 9.70
CA PRO A 96 19.06 -21.00 10.29
C PRO A 96 20.53 -21.19 10.71
N GLY A 97 20.76 -21.67 11.93
CA GLY A 97 22.13 -21.92 12.41
C GLY A 97 22.83 -23.02 11.59
N ASN A 98 24.10 -22.86 11.30
CA ASN A 98 24.95 -23.81 10.57
C ASN A 98 25.15 -25.19 11.30
N GLY A 99 24.19 -25.66 12.08
CA GLY A 99 24.29 -26.80 12.99
C GLY A 99 23.56 -28.07 12.59
N SER A 100 22.78 -28.12 11.54
CA SER A 100 22.17 -29.35 11.03
C SER A 100 22.85 -29.76 9.71
N ALA A 101 23.77 -30.71 9.82
CA ALA A 101 24.35 -31.39 8.68
C ALA A 101 23.25 -32.06 7.83
N GLY A 102 22.91 -31.46 6.71
CA GLY A 102 21.92 -32.00 5.75
C GLY A 102 21.21 -31.01 4.87
N ASP A 103 21.23 -29.73 5.19
CA ASP A 103 20.45 -28.74 4.44
C ASP A 103 21.29 -28.14 3.31
N ALA A 104 21.03 -28.62 2.09
CA ALA A 104 21.42 -27.91 0.88
C ALA A 104 20.74 -26.52 0.87
N PRO A 105 21.38 -25.45 0.36
CA PRO A 105 20.79 -24.14 0.24
C PRO A 105 19.47 -24.23 -0.54
N GLY A 106 18.35 -23.95 0.12
CA GLY A 106 17.01 -23.93 -0.50
C GLY A 106 16.01 -24.99 -0.01
N ALA A 107 16.36 -25.86 0.95
CA ALA A 107 15.51 -27.02 1.33
C ALA A 107 14.58 -26.78 2.55
N ALA A 108 14.86 -25.84 3.45
CA ALA A 108 14.04 -25.63 4.65
C ALA A 108 13.06 -24.48 4.47
N PRO A 109 11.75 -24.70 4.66
CA PRO A 109 10.74 -23.66 4.56
C PRO A 109 10.96 -22.58 5.63
N ALA A 110 10.62 -21.34 5.31
CA ALA A 110 10.63 -20.25 6.29
C ALA A 110 9.71 -20.56 7.47
N VAL A 111 10.21 -20.38 8.69
CA VAL A 111 9.47 -20.63 9.92
C VAL A 111 9.19 -19.32 10.63
N VAL A 112 7.96 -19.12 11.05
CA VAL A 112 7.53 -17.99 11.88
C VAL A 112 7.22 -18.48 13.27
N LEU A 113 7.87 -17.86 14.27
CA LEU A 113 7.60 -18.11 15.69
C LEU A 113 6.92 -16.88 16.29
N LEU A 114 5.77 -17.07 16.91
CA LEU A 114 5.06 -16.01 17.62
C LEU A 114 5.51 -15.95 19.09
N ALA A 115 5.21 -14.85 19.77
CA ALA A 115 5.60 -14.62 21.16
C ALA A 115 4.96 -15.63 22.14
N ASP A 116 3.82 -16.21 21.79
CA ASP A 116 3.12 -17.24 22.58
C ASP A 116 3.71 -18.65 22.38
N GLY A 117 4.76 -18.81 21.57
CA GLY A 117 5.39 -20.07 21.22
C GLY A 117 4.78 -20.77 20.00
N THR A 118 3.75 -20.22 19.39
CA THR A 118 3.16 -20.77 18.16
C THR A 118 4.19 -20.80 17.04
N ARG A 119 4.36 -21.96 16.42
CA ARG A 119 5.25 -22.17 15.27
C ARG A 119 4.43 -22.38 14.00
N LEU A 120 4.71 -21.59 12.99
CA LEU A 120 4.10 -21.65 11.66
C LEU A 120 5.17 -21.97 10.63
N GLU A 121 5.01 -23.03 9.85
CA GLU A 121 5.92 -23.41 8.76
C GLU A 121 5.35 -22.91 7.44
N ALA A 122 6.15 -22.16 6.68
CA ALA A 122 5.79 -21.50 5.42
C ALA A 122 4.34 -20.95 5.41
N PRO A 123 3.94 -20.13 6.40
CA PRO A 123 2.56 -19.67 6.47
C PRO A 123 2.22 -18.79 5.27
N GLY A 124 1.05 -18.99 4.68
CA GLY A 124 0.44 -18.00 3.81
C GLY A 124 0.05 -16.73 4.60
N PHE A 125 -0.06 -15.59 3.94
CA PHE A 125 -0.32 -14.30 4.60
C PHE A 125 -1.60 -14.30 5.43
N ARG A 126 -2.68 -14.93 4.94
CA ARG A 126 -3.95 -15.03 5.70
C ARG A 126 -3.76 -15.74 7.03
N ARG A 127 -3.14 -16.94 7.02
CA ARG A 127 -2.87 -17.71 8.24
C ARG A 127 -1.98 -16.95 9.22
N LEU A 128 -0.99 -16.20 8.69
CA LEU A 128 -0.13 -15.35 9.52
C LEU A 128 -0.91 -14.18 10.10
N ALA A 129 -1.74 -13.50 9.29
CA ALA A 129 -2.60 -12.40 9.75
C ALA A 129 -3.57 -12.86 10.86
N GLU A 130 -4.21 -14.01 10.69
CA GLU A 130 -5.11 -14.62 11.70
C GLU A 130 -4.36 -14.93 13.00
N ALA A 131 -3.18 -15.54 12.90
CA ALA A 131 -2.35 -15.87 14.07
C ALA A 131 -1.86 -14.60 14.81
N LEU A 132 -1.69 -13.49 14.10
CA LEU A 132 -1.36 -12.17 14.64
C LEU A 132 -2.59 -11.38 15.10
N GLN A 133 -3.78 -11.97 15.03
CA GLN A 133 -5.05 -11.33 15.37
C GLN A 133 -5.31 -10.03 14.57
N LEU A 134 -4.76 -9.94 13.36
CA LEU A 134 -5.15 -8.89 12.43
C LEU A 134 -6.57 -9.17 11.94
N GLN A 135 -7.31 -8.10 11.61
CA GLN A 135 -8.68 -8.27 11.14
C GLN A 135 -8.71 -8.83 9.72
N THR A 136 -9.23 -10.05 9.57
CA THR A 136 -9.37 -10.78 8.30
C THR A 136 -10.82 -11.07 7.94
N GLU A 137 -11.75 -10.90 8.88
CA GLU A 137 -13.17 -11.18 8.67
C GLU A 137 -14.02 -9.91 8.87
N PRO A 138 -15.04 -9.68 8.03
CA PRO A 138 -15.95 -8.55 8.18
C PRO A 138 -16.86 -8.74 9.40
N LYS A 139 -17.11 -7.66 10.15
CA LYS A 139 -18.00 -7.67 11.33
C LYS A 139 -19.47 -7.58 10.97
N HIS A 140 -19.77 -7.05 9.78
CA HIS A 140 -21.13 -6.83 9.32
C HIS A 140 -21.38 -7.47 7.97
N GLY A 141 -22.60 -7.88 7.71
CA GLY A 141 -23.03 -8.45 6.42
C GLY A 141 -23.19 -7.38 5.32
N ALA A 142 -23.34 -6.09 5.70
CA ALA A 142 -23.54 -5.00 4.75
C ALA A 142 -22.96 -3.67 5.27
N TYR A 143 -22.53 -2.83 4.33
CA TYR A 143 -21.89 -1.54 4.58
C TYR A 143 -22.50 -0.45 3.68
N ASP A 144 -22.37 0.81 4.09
CA ASP A 144 -22.74 1.93 3.22
C ASP A 144 -21.73 2.07 2.07
N VAL A 145 -20.45 1.84 2.37
CA VAL A 145 -19.39 1.82 1.35
C VAL A 145 -18.39 0.71 1.60
N VAL A 146 -18.05 -0.05 0.54
CA VAL A 146 -16.94 -0.99 0.53
C VAL A 146 -15.85 -0.47 -0.40
N ILE A 147 -14.63 -0.37 0.13
CA ILE A 147 -13.44 0.13 -0.57
C ILE A 147 -12.53 -1.05 -0.90
N VAL A 148 -12.18 -1.23 -2.16
CA VAL A 148 -11.32 -2.31 -2.63
C VAL A 148 -9.93 -1.76 -2.92
N GLY A 149 -8.97 -2.10 -2.06
CA GLY A 149 -7.57 -1.67 -2.11
C GLY A 149 -7.20 -0.65 -1.04
N GLY A 150 -6.15 -0.95 -0.28
CA GLY A 150 -5.64 -0.17 0.85
C GLY A 150 -4.47 0.76 0.50
N GLY A 151 -4.38 1.21 -0.76
CA GLY A 151 -3.44 2.25 -1.18
C GLY A 151 -3.87 3.65 -0.69
N PRO A 152 -3.13 4.73 -1.08
CA PRO A 152 -3.44 6.10 -0.63
C PRO A 152 -4.87 6.55 -0.92
N ALA A 153 -5.43 6.19 -2.08
CA ALA A 153 -6.81 6.52 -2.43
C ALA A 153 -7.80 5.79 -1.50
N GLY A 154 -7.62 4.48 -1.30
CA GLY A 154 -8.51 3.69 -0.45
C GLY A 154 -8.42 4.07 1.02
N LEU A 155 -7.22 4.33 1.54
CA LEU A 155 -7.04 4.80 2.92
C LEU A 155 -7.67 6.18 3.13
N ALA A 156 -7.53 7.10 2.15
CA ALA A 156 -8.21 8.39 2.22
C ALA A 156 -9.74 8.22 2.22
N ALA A 157 -10.27 7.40 1.30
CA ALA A 157 -11.70 7.09 1.29
C ALA A 157 -12.17 6.47 2.61
N ALA A 158 -11.39 5.57 3.22
CA ALA A 158 -11.74 4.97 4.51
C ALA A 158 -11.76 6.00 5.65
N VAL A 159 -10.79 6.95 5.67
CA VAL A 159 -10.75 8.03 6.65
C VAL A 159 -11.99 8.92 6.52
N TYR A 160 -12.27 9.40 5.31
CA TYR A 160 -13.39 10.31 5.07
C TYR A 160 -14.74 9.61 5.27
N GLY A 161 -14.94 8.42 4.70
CA GLY A 161 -16.18 7.68 4.84
C GLY A 161 -16.55 7.42 6.31
N ALA A 162 -15.60 6.94 7.12
CA ALA A 162 -15.85 6.71 8.53
C ALA A 162 -16.00 8.01 9.33
N SER A 163 -15.22 9.06 9.04
CA SER A 163 -15.32 10.34 9.74
C SER A 163 -16.64 11.07 9.46
N GLU A 164 -17.27 10.80 8.33
CA GLU A 164 -18.56 11.36 7.90
C GLU A 164 -19.74 10.45 8.26
N GLY A 165 -19.50 9.39 9.05
CA GLY A 165 -20.53 8.55 9.65
C GLY A 165 -20.99 7.38 8.79
N LEU A 166 -20.36 7.10 7.64
CA LEU A 166 -20.67 5.92 6.84
C LEU A 166 -20.11 4.66 7.48
N ARG A 167 -20.89 3.58 7.46
CA ARG A 167 -20.36 2.25 7.78
C ARG A 167 -19.43 1.82 6.65
N THR A 168 -18.13 1.94 6.90
CA THR A 168 -17.07 1.83 5.91
C THR A 168 -16.25 0.57 6.12
N LEU A 169 -16.13 -0.25 5.07
CA LEU A 169 -15.23 -1.40 5.01
C LEU A 169 -14.16 -1.16 3.96
N LEU A 170 -12.90 -1.39 4.30
CA LEU A 170 -11.80 -1.45 3.35
C LEU A 170 -11.25 -2.88 3.30
N VAL A 171 -11.06 -3.41 2.09
CA VAL A 171 -10.50 -4.75 1.84
C VAL A 171 -9.15 -4.60 1.15
N GLU A 172 -8.09 -5.12 1.80
CA GLU A 172 -6.72 -5.09 1.27
C GLU A 172 -6.17 -6.52 1.13
N ARG A 173 -5.61 -6.81 -0.03
CA ARG A 173 -5.11 -8.14 -0.39
C ARG A 173 -3.85 -8.55 0.39
N THR A 174 -2.93 -7.63 0.60
CA THR A 174 -1.61 -7.95 1.19
C THR A 174 -1.30 -7.06 2.38
N ALA A 175 -1.12 -5.77 2.16
CA ALA A 175 -0.74 -4.81 3.19
C ALA A 175 -1.12 -3.38 2.80
N TYR A 176 -1.46 -2.58 3.80
CA TYR A 176 -1.86 -1.19 3.58
C TYR A 176 -0.72 -0.34 3.01
N GLY A 177 -1.11 0.71 2.29
CA GLY A 177 -0.20 1.67 1.66
C GLY A 177 -0.01 1.47 0.15
N GLY A 178 -0.41 0.31 -0.40
CA GLY A 178 -0.26 0.01 -1.81
C GLY A 178 1.20 0.21 -2.27
N GLN A 179 1.41 0.72 -3.47
CA GLN A 179 2.76 1.00 -3.99
C GLN A 179 3.44 2.18 -3.29
N ALA A 180 2.67 3.17 -2.83
CA ALA A 180 3.24 4.29 -2.08
C ALA A 180 3.89 3.83 -0.78
N GLY A 181 3.33 2.79 -0.13
CA GLY A 181 3.86 2.20 1.09
C GLY A 181 5.25 1.56 0.94
N THR A 182 5.68 1.23 -0.28
CA THR A 182 7.03 0.72 -0.57
C THR A 182 8.03 1.83 -0.92
N SER A 183 7.58 3.09 -1.03
CA SER A 183 8.46 4.21 -1.35
C SER A 183 9.29 4.57 -0.11
N SER A 184 10.60 4.59 -0.28
CA SER A 184 11.55 4.91 0.80
C SER A 184 11.37 6.33 1.34
N ARG A 185 11.02 7.27 0.46
CA ARG A 185 10.81 8.67 0.79
C ARG A 185 9.89 9.35 -0.21
N ILE A 186 8.86 10.02 0.29
CA ILE A 186 7.94 10.84 -0.47
C ILE A 186 8.24 12.30 -0.10
N GLU A 187 8.88 13.06 -0.99
CA GLU A 187 9.34 14.42 -0.72
C GLU A 187 8.34 15.49 -1.16
N ASN A 188 7.45 15.15 -2.08
CA ASN A 188 6.49 16.06 -2.69
C ASN A 188 5.06 15.92 -2.14
N TYR A 189 4.90 15.34 -0.94
CA TYR A 189 3.61 15.32 -0.24
C TYR A 189 3.51 16.53 0.68
N LEU A 190 2.45 17.32 0.48
CA LEU A 190 2.24 18.58 1.20
C LEU A 190 2.19 18.37 2.72
N GLY A 191 2.85 19.26 3.47
CA GLY A 191 2.89 19.23 4.93
C GLY A 191 4.11 18.53 5.52
N PHE A 192 4.97 17.92 4.69
CA PHE A 192 6.18 17.22 5.12
C PHE A 192 7.43 17.77 4.44
N PRO A 193 7.96 18.92 4.91
CA PRO A 193 9.09 19.61 4.24
C PRO A 193 10.38 18.78 4.19
N GLY A 194 10.53 17.82 5.11
CA GLY A 194 11.64 16.85 5.12
C GLY A 194 11.35 15.58 4.33
N GLY A 195 10.17 15.45 3.71
CA GLY A 195 9.68 14.19 3.20
C GLY A 195 9.31 13.20 4.32
N LEU A 196 8.72 12.07 3.97
CA LEU A 196 8.42 10.97 4.89
C LEU A 196 8.46 9.64 4.15
N GLY A 197 8.66 8.53 4.87
CA GLY A 197 8.55 7.18 4.33
C GLY A 197 7.11 6.87 3.88
N GLY A 198 6.98 6.09 2.82
CA GLY A 198 5.67 5.65 2.36
C GLY A 198 4.98 4.72 3.36
N ASP A 199 5.76 3.90 4.05
CA ASP A 199 5.33 3.06 5.17
C ASP A 199 4.80 3.89 6.34
N GLU A 200 5.50 4.96 6.71
CA GLU A 200 5.08 5.88 7.76
C GLU A 200 3.78 6.59 7.41
N LEU A 201 3.64 7.10 6.17
CA LEU A 201 2.41 7.73 5.70
C LEU A 201 1.24 6.76 5.78
N SER A 202 1.44 5.53 5.32
CA SER A 202 0.43 4.47 5.31
C SER A 202 0.00 4.06 6.72
N ALA A 203 0.96 3.91 7.64
CA ALA A 203 0.69 3.59 9.03
C ALA A 203 -0.15 4.69 9.71
N ARG A 204 0.18 5.96 9.47
CA ARG A 204 -0.59 7.12 9.98
C ARG A 204 -2.01 7.14 9.43
N ALA A 205 -2.19 6.95 8.11
CA ALA A 205 -3.50 6.94 7.47
C ALA A 205 -4.36 5.76 7.97
N ARG A 206 -3.77 4.56 8.13
CA ARG A 206 -4.44 3.40 8.73
C ARG A 206 -4.92 3.69 10.15
N GLN A 207 -4.06 4.25 11.00
CA GLN A 207 -4.43 4.61 12.38
C GLN A 207 -5.56 5.64 12.39
N GLN A 208 -5.54 6.60 11.48
CA GLN A 208 -6.58 7.62 11.36
C GLN A 208 -7.93 7.00 10.96
N ALA A 209 -7.94 6.10 9.96
CA ALA A 209 -9.15 5.39 9.54
C ALA A 209 -9.75 4.54 10.67
N LEU A 210 -8.91 3.77 11.37
CA LEU A 210 -9.34 2.98 12.55
C LEU A 210 -9.90 3.84 13.66
N ARG A 211 -9.29 5.01 13.94
CA ARG A 211 -9.77 5.95 14.95
C ARG A 211 -11.18 6.47 14.65
N PHE A 212 -11.52 6.67 13.39
CA PHE A 212 -12.86 7.08 12.97
C PHE A 212 -13.85 5.91 12.88
N GLY A 213 -13.40 4.68 13.09
CA GLY A 213 -14.26 3.49 13.11
C GLY A 213 -14.38 2.77 11.77
N ALA A 214 -13.52 3.08 10.79
CA ALA A 214 -13.44 2.29 9.57
C ALA A 214 -13.04 0.85 9.92
N GLU A 215 -13.64 -0.10 9.23
CA GLU A 215 -13.27 -1.51 9.32
C GLU A 215 -12.27 -1.83 8.21
N LEU A 216 -11.11 -2.38 8.59
CA LEU A 216 -10.00 -2.61 7.67
C LEU A 216 -9.65 -4.09 7.67
N LEU A 217 -9.91 -4.78 6.57
CA LEU A 217 -9.50 -6.17 6.37
C LEU A 217 -8.15 -6.23 5.67
N VAL A 218 -7.26 -7.08 6.18
CA VAL A 218 -5.97 -7.37 5.55
C VAL A 218 -5.88 -8.84 5.16
N SER A 219 -5.05 -9.14 4.17
CA SER A 219 -4.90 -10.49 3.60
C SER A 219 -6.22 -11.08 3.09
N ARG A 220 -7.08 -10.22 2.52
CA ARG A 220 -8.33 -10.59 1.88
C ARG A 220 -8.40 -10.05 0.46
N SER A 221 -8.69 -10.93 -0.47
CA SER A 221 -8.85 -10.57 -1.88
C SER A 221 -10.32 -10.51 -2.25
N VAL A 222 -10.69 -9.52 -3.05
CA VAL A 222 -12.00 -9.50 -3.70
C VAL A 222 -11.89 -10.33 -4.98
N ALA A 223 -12.67 -11.39 -5.06
CA ALA A 223 -12.73 -12.27 -6.22
C ALA A 223 -13.56 -11.65 -7.34
N ARG A 224 -14.70 -11.04 -6.99
CA ARG A 224 -15.58 -10.37 -7.94
C ARG A 224 -16.50 -9.36 -7.26
N VAL A 225 -16.98 -8.41 -8.04
CA VAL A 225 -18.06 -7.50 -7.68
C VAL A 225 -19.27 -7.89 -8.50
N GLU A 226 -20.38 -8.14 -7.85
CA GLU A 226 -21.68 -8.39 -8.48
C GLU A 226 -22.49 -7.10 -8.35
N PRO A 227 -22.67 -6.34 -9.45
CA PRO A 227 -23.50 -5.14 -9.42
C PRO A 227 -24.93 -5.50 -9.08
N GLY A 228 -25.54 -4.73 -8.17
CA GLY A 228 -26.96 -4.79 -7.94
C GLY A 228 -27.71 -4.19 -9.11
N ASP A 229 -28.96 -4.61 -9.27
CA ASP A 229 -29.86 -3.95 -10.19
C ASP A 229 -30.44 -2.70 -9.51
N PRO A 230 -30.21 -1.49 -10.05
CA PRO A 230 -30.76 -0.27 -9.47
C PRO A 230 -32.31 -0.26 -9.42
N GLU A 231 -32.97 -1.17 -10.13
CA GLU A 231 -34.43 -1.36 -10.08
C GLU A 231 -34.87 -2.33 -8.98
N THR A 232 -33.98 -3.20 -8.49
CA THR A 232 -34.29 -4.13 -7.41
C THR A 232 -33.94 -3.53 -6.05
N ARG A 233 -34.85 -3.55 -5.13
CA ARG A 233 -34.99 -2.77 -3.89
C ARG A 233 -34.31 -3.38 -2.68
N GLU A 234 -33.23 -4.10 -2.80
CA GLU A 234 -32.52 -4.63 -1.65
C GLU A 234 -31.56 -3.58 -1.07
N MET A 235 -31.49 -3.51 0.25
CA MET A 235 -30.68 -2.51 1.01
C MET A 235 -29.18 -2.50 0.65
N ALA A 236 -28.67 -3.49 -0.08
CA ALA A 236 -27.34 -3.55 -0.63
C ALA A 236 -27.41 -3.55 -2.16
N ALA A 237 -27.03 -2.45 -2.80
CA ALA A 237 -27.07 -2.36 -4.27
C ALA A 237 -26.06 -3.31 -4.94
N HIS A 238 -24.93 -3.60 -4.28
CA HIS A 238 -23.85 -4.43 -4.81
C HIS A 238 -23.46 -5.53 -3.83
N THR A 239 -22.92 -6.63 -4.36
CA THR A 239 -22.32 -7.69 -3.54
C THR A 239 -20.83 -7.82 -3.85
N ILE A 240 -20.01 -7.74 -2.83
CA ILE A 240 -18.58 -8.03 -2.89
C ILE A 240 -18.38 -9.49 -2.50
N VAL A 241 -17.77 -10.26 -3.37
CA VAL A 241 -17.43 -11.66 -3.12
C VAL A 241 -15.94 -11.77 -2.89
N LEU A 242 -15.56 -12.31 -1.74
CA LEU A 242 -14.16 -12.51 -1.37
C LEU A 242 -13.65 -13.84 -1.95
N GLU A 243 -12.34 -14.08 -1.84
CA GLU A 243 -11.67 -15.25 -2.41
C GLU A 243 -12.15 -16.61 -1.86
N ASP A 244 -12.79 -16.61 -0.69
CA ASP A 244 -13.36 -17.78 -0.04
C ASP A 244 -14.87 -17.91 -0.27
N GLU A 245 -15.41 -17.19 -1.28
CA GLU A 245 -16.83 -17.11 -1.62
C GLU A 245 -17.70 -16.44 -0.53
N SER A 246 -17.13 -15.92 0.55
CA SER A 246 -17.88 -15.10 1.50
C SER A 246 -18.35 -13.80 0.85
N ARG A 247 -19.51 -13.30 1.26
CA ARG A 247 -20.26 -12.23 0.59
C ARG A 247 -20.52 -11.06 1.53
N VAL A 248 -20.31 -9.86 1.05
CA VAL A 248 -20.55 -8.60 1.77
C VAL A 248 -21.39 -7.68 0.92
N GLY A 249 -22.49 -7.18 1.45
CA GLY A 249 -23.33 -6.19 0.79
C GLY A 249 -22.72 -4.78 0.86
N ALA A 250 -22.91 -4.00 -0.19
CA ALA A 250 -22.48 -2.61 -0.28
C ALA A 250 -23.52 -1.74 -0.98
N LYS A 251 -23.88 -0.59 -0.40
CA LYS A 251 -24.68 0.41 -1.12
C LYS A 251 -23.87 1.09 -2.20
N ALA A 252 -22.58 1.38 -1.92
CA ALA A 252 -21.62 1.92 -2.88
C ALA A 252 -20.30 1.18 -2.79
N VAL A 253 -19.54 1.15 -3.89
CA VAL A 253 -18.22 0.50 -3.99
C VAL A 253 -17.20 1.51 -4.50
N ILE A 254 -16.03 1.59 -3.87
CA ILE A 254 -14.89 2.37 -4.38
C ILE A 254 -13.78 1.41 -4.79
N LEU A 255 -13.49 1.37 -6.08
CA LEU A 255 -12.39 0.62 -6.65
C LEU A 255 -11.11 1.45 -6.56
N ALA A 256 -10.26 1.12 -5.59
CA ALA A 256 -8.97 1.79 -5.30
C ALA A 256 -7.80 0.82 -5.40
N SER A 257 -7.92 -0.22 -6.26
CA SER A 257 -6.96 -1.32 -6.40
C SER A 257 -5.61 -0.91 -7.00
N GLY A 258 -5.49 0.32 -7.50
CA GLY A 258 -4.25 0.86 -8.04
C GLY A 258 -3.75 0.11 -9.27
N VAL A 259 -2.42 -0.08 -9.32
CA VAL A 259 -1.71 -0.79 -10.40
C VAL A 259 -0.71 -1.77 -9.81
N GLU A 260 -0.40 -2.85 -10.52
CA GLU A 260 0.70 -3.76 -10.18
C GLU A 260 1.95 -3.44 -10.99
N TRP A 261 3.14 -3.78 -10.46
CA TRP A 261 4.38 -3.56 -11.17
C TRP A 261 4.42 -4.39 -12.45
N ARG A 262 4.76 -3.75 -13.56
CA ARG A 262 5.07 -4.45 -14.80
C ARG A 262 6.26 -5.38 -14.57
N ARG A 263 6.10 -6.62 -14.99
CA ARG A 263 7.17 -7.58 -14.92
C ARG A 263 8.06 -7.49 -16.15
N LEU A 264 9.37 -7.49 -15.94
CA LEU A 264 10.34 -7.59 -17.00
C LEU A 264 10.39 -9.06 -17.47
N SER A 265 10.15 -9.27 -18.77
CA SER A 265 10.14 -10.63 -19.33
C SER A 265 11.41 -10.85 -20.13
N VAL A 266 12.48 -11.30 -19.46
CA VAL A 266 13.76 -11.62 -20.07
C VAL A 266 14.27 -12.98 -19.58
N PRO A 267 15.13 -13.68 -20.35
CA PRO A 267 15.72 -14.95 -19.94
C PRO A 267 16.37 -14.88 -18.56
N GLY A 268 16.14 -15.91 -17.75
CA GLY A 268 16.75 -16.07 -16.43
C GLY A 268 16.01 -15.36 -15.28
N ILE A 269 15.19 -14.34 -15.56
CA ILE A 269 14.67 -13.44 -14.54
C ILE A 269 13.76 -14.14 -13.52
N ALA A 270 12.88 -15.04 -13.95
CA ALA A 270 11.90 -15.68 -13.06
C ALA A 270 12.57 -16.45 -11.89
N ARG A 271 13.75 -17.03 -12.13
CA ARG A 271 14.52 -17.77 -11.13
C ARG A 271 15.20 -16.86 -10.12
N LEU A 272 15.54 -15.63 -10.53
CA LEU A 272 16.32 -14.69 -9.74
C LEU A 272 15.46 -13.62 -9.04
N VAL A 273 14.13 -13.66 -9.21
CA VAL A 273 13.22 -12.79 -8.43
C VAL A 273 13.32 -13.16 -6.96
N GLY A 274 13.63 -12.17 -6.09
CA GLY A 274 13.95 -12.37 -4.68
C GLY A 274 15.41 -12.77 -4.42
N HIS A 275 16.12 -13.20 -5.46
CA HIS A 275 17.52 -13.63 -5.42
C HIS A 275 18.45 -12.66 -6.16
N GLY A 276 18.29 -11.37 -5.90
CA GLY A 276 19.03 -10.29 -6.54
C GLY A 276 18.24 -9.52 -7.60
N VAL A 277 17.06 -10.01 -8.02
CA VAL A 277 16.12 -9.26 -8.86
C VAL A 277 14.89 -8.88 -8.04
N TYR A 278 14.55 -7.59 -7.99
CA TYR A 278 13.48 -7.06 -7.15
C TYR A 278 12.58 -6.13 -7.95
N TYR A 279 11.28 -6.10 -7.60
CA TYR A 279 10.30 -5.15 -8.11
C TYR A 279 9.94 -4.15 -7.00
N GLY A 280 10.24 -2.88 -7.23
CA GLY A 280 10.14 -1.85 -6.19
C GLY A 280 11.50 -1.57 -5.51
N ALA A 281 11.52 -0.66 -4.55
CA ALA A 281 12.72 -0.25 -3.83
C ALA A 281 12.37 0.07 -2.37
N ALA A 282 12.42 -0.91 -1.51
CA ALA A 282 12.19 -0.74 -0.09
C ALA A 282 13.49 -0.33 0.64
N ARG A 283 13.36 0.41 1.73
CA ARG A 283 14.49 0.81 2.57
C ARG A 283 15.24 -0.39 3.17
N THR A 284 14.52 -1.46 3.48
CA THR A 284 15.10 -2.72 3.96
C THR A 284 16.09 -3.33 2.99
N GLU A 285 15.82 -3.20 1.69
CA GLU A 285 16.71 -3.70 0.64
C GLU A 285 17.94 -2.77 0.46
N ALA A 286 17.76 -1.47 0.60
CA ALA A 286 18.87 -0.51 0.48
C ALA A 286 19.97 -0.77 1.52
N LEU A 287 19.60 -1.06 2.75
CA LEU A 287 20.56 -1.42 3.82
C LEU A 287 21.42 -2.63 3.49
N ARG A 288 20.91 -3.56 2.67
CA ARG A 288 21.62 -4.77 2.24
C ARG A 288 22.56 -4.55 1.07
N MET A 289 22.44 -3.40 0.41
CA MET A 289 23.27 -3.04 -0.76
C MET A 289 24.57 -2.38 -0.38
N GLN A 290 24.95 -2.40 0.89
CA GLN A 290 26.22 -1.79 1.34
C GLN A 290 27.41 -2.41 0.60
N GLY A 291 28.20 -1.55 -0.08
CA GLY A 291 29.37 -1.96 -0.84
C GLY A 291 29.08 -2.80 -2.09
N ARG A 292 27.83 -2.82 -2.59
CA ARG A 292 27.39 -3.62 -3.75
C ARG A 292 27.18 -2.77 -4.98
N THR A 293 27.23 -3.42 -6.16
CA THR A 293 26.91 -2.84 -7.44
C THR A 293 25.43 -3.05 -7.75
N VAL A 294 24.67 -1.96 -7.83
CA VAL A 294 23.23 -1.97 -8.03
C VAL A 294 22.86 -1.41 -9.40
N HIS A 295 21.99 -2.12 -10.10
CA HIS A 295 21.36 -1.64 -11.33
C HIS A 295 19.86 -1.38 -11.10
N LEU A 296 19.35 -0.31 -11.71
CA LEU A 296 17.94 0.10 -11.65
C LEU A 296 17.38 0.22 -13.06
N VAL A 297 16.33 -0.50 -13.39
CA VAL A 297 15.63 -0.35 -14.68
C VAL A 297 14.48 0.62 -14.49
N GLY A 298 14.54 1.75 -15.19
CA GLY A 298 13.49 2.76 -15.18
C GLY A 298 14.02 4.18 -15.30
N GLY A 299 13.18 5.08 -15.81
CA GLY A 299 13.50 6.51 -16.00
C GLY A 299 12.52 7.47 -15.36
N GLY A 300 11.56 7.01 -14.56
CA GLY A 300 10.58 7.86 -13.88
C GLY A 300 11.00 8.26 -12.46
N ASN A 301 10.16 9.05 -11.80
CA ASN A 301 10.43 9.57 -10.44
C ASN A 301 10.73 8.46 -9.43
N SER A 302 10.02 7.34 -9.47
CA SER A 302 10.27 6.20 -8.58
C SER A 302 11.67 5.63 -8.74
N ALA A 303 12.16 5.52 -9.97
CA ALA A 303 13.51 5.07 -10.25
C ALA A 303 14.57 6.08 -9.76
N GLY A 304 14.31 7.38 -9.92
CA GLY A 304 15.19 8.44 -9.42
C GLY A 304 15.28 8.45 -7.89
N GLN A 305 14.16 8.34 -7.20
CA GLN A 305 14.12 8.26 -5.73
C GLN A 305 14.82 7.00 -5.21
N ALA A 306 14.61 5.86 -5.89
CA ALA A 306 15.31 4.62 -5.56
C ALA A 306 16.84 4.76 -5.75
N ALA A 307 17.28 5.36 -6.86
CA ALA A 307 18.70 5.57 -7.12
C ALA A 307 19.37 6.42 -6.05
N LEU A 308 18.72 7.49 -5.59
CA LEU A 308 19.21 8.32 -4.48
C LEU A 308 19.28 7.53 -3.16
N LEU A 309 18.26 6.73 -2.87
CA LEU A 309 18.28 5.88 -1.67
C LEU A 309 19.44 4.87 -1.71
N PHE A 310 19.56 4.13 -2.83
CA PHE A 310 20.63 3.14 -2.94
C PHE A 310 22.03 3.79 -2.95
N ALA A 311 22.17 5.02 -3.44
CA ALA A 311 23.42 5.75 -3.42
C ALA A 311 23.98 6.02 -1.99
N GLU A 312 23.10 6.01 -0.99
CA GLU A 312 23.52 6.15 0.42
C GLU A 312 24.29 4.91 0.94
N TYR A 313 24.10 3.74 0.33
CA TYR A 313 24.62 2.47 0.83
C TYR A 313 25.49 1.72 -0.18
N ALA A 314 25.12 1.73 -1.45
CA ALA A 314 25.78 0.96 -2.49
C ALA A 314 27.13 1.59 -2.90
N GLU A 315 28.07 0.75 -3.34
CA GLU A 315 29.32 1.21 -3.95
C GLU A 315 29.04 1.97 -5.25
N SER A 316 28.17 1.42 -6.10
CA SER A 316 27.76 2.03 -7.35
C SER A 316 26.31 1.76 -7.68
N VAL A 317 25.63 2.74 -8.25
CA VAL A 317 24.26 2.66 -8.72
C VAL A 317 24.20 3.06 -10.19
N THR A 318 23.70 2.20 -11.04
CA THR A 318 23.52 2.50 -12.47
C THR A 318 22.04 2.43 -12.84
N MET A 319 21.48 3.55 -13.27
CA MET A 319 20.13 3.60 -13.85
C MET A 319 20.18 3.22 -15.33
N LEU A 320 19.41 2.21 -15.72
CA LEU A 320 19.26 1.72 -17.08
C LEU A 320 17.94 2.28 -17.65
N VAL A 321 18.07 3.21 -18.58
CA VAL A 321 16.94 3.96 -19.13
C VAL A 321 16.78 3.65 -20.61
N ARG A 322 15.64 3.06 -21.01
CA ARG A 322 15.34 2.76 -22.40
C ARG A 322 15.23 4.02 -23.28
N GLY A 323 14.74 5.11 -22.68
CA GLY A 323 14.65 6.41 -23.35
C GLY A 323 16.02 7.09 -23.50
N ARG A 324 16.06 8.11 -24.34
CA ARG A 324 17.29 8.91 -24.59
C ARG A 324 17.53 9.99 -23.52
N SER A 325 16.56 10.23 -22.63
CA SER A 325 16.64 11.29 -21.60
C SER A 325 15.75 10.94 -20.44
N LEU A 326 16.11 11.40 -19.23
CA LEU A 326 15.28 11.37 -18.03
C LEU A 326 14.19 12.46 -18.06
N ALA A 327 14.43 13.59 -18.73
CA ALA A 327 13.55 14.76 -18.71
C ALA A 327 12.12 14.47 -19.22
N ALA A 328 11.93 13.41 -20.01
CA ALA A 328 10.62 13.02 -20.51
C ALA A 328 9.69 12.42 -19.43
N SER A 329 10.25 11.89 -18.33
CA SER A 329 9.48 11.11 -17.34
C SER A 329 9.87 11.35 -15.88
N MET A 330 10.89 12.19 -15.62
CA MET A 330 11.40 12.49 -14.29
C MET A 330 11.35 13.99 -14.00
N SER A 331 10.98 14.34 -12.76
CA SER A 331 10.96 15.72 -12.29
C SER A 331 12.37 16.30 -12.25
N GLN A 332 12.52 17.59 -12.63
CA GLN A 332 13.81 18.26 -12.73
C GLN A 332 14.61 18.21 -11.43
N TYR A 333 13.95 18.41 -10.26
CA TYR A 333 14.67 18.37 -8.98
C TYR A 333 15.36 17.03 -8.70
N LEU A 334 14.76 15.90 -9.14
CA LEU A 334 15.39 14.57 -9.01
C LEU A 334 16.58 14.42 -9.96
N ILE A 335 16.47 14.92 -11.19
CA ILE A 335 17.57 14.92 -12.16
C ILE A 335 18.76 15.71 -11.58
N ASP A 336 18.49 16.87 -10.99
CA ASP A 336 19.52 17.72 -10.37
C ASP A 336 20.15 17.03 -9.14
N GLN A 337 19.37 16.32 -8.33
CA GLN A 337 19.90 15.55 -7.20
C GLN A 337 20.78 14.38 -7.68
N LEU A 338 20.31 13.60 -8.66
CA LEU A 338 21.06 12.48 -9.23
C LEU A 338 22.39 12.91 -9.83
N SER A 339 22.43 14.07 -10.50
CA SER A 339 23.66 14.61 -11.10
C SER A 339 24.75 14.98 -10.09
N ARG A 340 24.39 15.19 -8.82
CA ARG A 340 25.32 15.51 -7.73
C ARG A 340 25.88 14.27 -7.01
N GLN A 341 25.32 13.10 -7.28
CA GLN A 341 25.76 11.85 -6.64
C GLN A 341 26.95 11.24 -7.41
N ALA A 342 28.09 11.16 -6.76
CA ALA A 342 29.34 10.68 -7.37
C ALA A 342 29.29 9.20 -7.79
N ASN A 343 28.49 8.38 -7.05
CA ASN A 343 28.37 6.94 -7.27
C ASN A 343 27.10 6.56 -8.08
N VAL A 344 26.35 7.54 -8.63
CA VAL A 344 25.20 7.30 -9.50
C VAL A 344 25.55 7.56 -10.95
N ARG A 345 25.24 6.62 -11.82
CA ARG A 345 25.38 6.75 -13.29
C ARG A 345 24.04 6.56 -13.96
N VAL A 346 23.76 7.33 -14.99
CA VAL A 346 22.57 7.19 -15.84
C VAL A 346 23.00 6.73 -17.22
N ALA A 347 22.62 5.51 -17.58
CA ALA A 347 22.83 4.93 -18.91
C ALA A 347 21.52 5.02 -19.70
N THR A 348 21.48 5.91 -20.67
CA THR A 348 20.33 6.09 -21.57
C THR A 348 20.48 5.23 -22.83
N ASP A 349 19.37 4.96 -23.52
CA ASP A 349 19.31 4.08 -24.71
C ASP A 349 19.83 2.66 -24.39
N VAL A 350 19.50 2.15 -23.20
CA VAL A 350 19.91 0.83 -22.69
C VAL A 350 18.68 0.03 -22.25
N GLU A 351 18.65 -1.23 -22.61
CA GLU A 351 17.60 -2.18 -22.27
C GLU A 351 18.22 -3.46 -21.68
N VAL A 352 17.65 -4.00 -20.60
CA VAL A 352 18.03 -5.31 -20.08
C VAL A 352 17.46 -6.40 -20.98
N THR A 353 18.29 -7.31 -21.44
CA THR A 353 17.92 -8.41 -22.35
C THR A 353 18.07 -9.79 -21.71
N GLY A 354 18.71 -9.90 -20.56
CA GLY A 354 18.88 -11.13 -19.81
C GLY A 354 19.44 -10.88 -18.42
N VAL A 355 19.38 -11.90 -17.59
CA VAL A 355 20.04 -11.92 -16.27
C VAL A 355 20.73 -13.27 -16.08
N GLU A 356 21.90 -13.26 -15.45
CA GLU A 356 22.72 -14.44 -15.17
C GLU A 356 23.03 -14.53 -13.67
N GLY A 357 23.14 -15.76 -13.19
CA GLY A 357 23.48 -16.10 -11.81
C GLY A 357 23.02 -17.52 -11.49
N HIS A 358 23.63 -18.16 -10.54
CA HIS A 358 23.25 -19.51 -10.08
C HIS A 358 22.24 -19.44 -8.95
N ASP A 359 22.64 -19.08 -7.75
CA ASP A 359 21.78 -18.93 -6.58
C ASP A 359 21.32 -17.49 -6.36
N THR A 360 22.11 -16.54 -6.85
CA THR A 360 21.81 -15.10 -6.77
C THR A 360 22.19 -14.46 -8.10
N LEU A 361 21.74 -13.22 -8.31
CA LEU A 361 22.16 -12.43 -9.46
C LEU A 361 23.67 -12.20 -9.42
N GLU A 362 24.34 -12.46 -10.53
CA GLU A 362 25.78 -12.25 -10.72
C GLU A 362 26.05 -11.22 -11.85
N ALA A 363 25.22 -11.23 -12.87
CA ALA A 363 25.34 -10.30 -13.98
C ALA A 363 24.00 -10.03 -14.67
N ILE A 364 23.95 -8.91 -15.39
CA ILE A 364 22.85 -8.54 -16.29
C ILE A 364 23.36 -8.42 -17.71
N GLU A 365 22.60 -8.93 -18.67
CA GLU A 365 22.85 -8.67 -20.09
C GLU A 365 22.07 -7.42 -20.49
N VAL A 366 22.74 -6.46 -21.10
CA VAL A 366 22.15 -5.22 -21.60
C VAL A 366 22.40 -5.04 -23.09
N ALA A 367 21.41 -4.48 -23.78
CA ALA A 367 21.57 -4.02 -25.16
C ALA A 367 21.58 -2.49 -25.20
N SER A 368 22.53 -1.89 -25.88
CA SER A 368 22.71 -0.45 -25.97
C SER A 368 22.84 0.07 -27.38
N GLY A 369 22.38 1.31 -27.60
CA GLY A 369 22.48 2.03 -28.84
C GLY A 369 21.64 1.45 -30.01
N GLN A 370 21.61 2.13 -31.13
CA GLN A 370 20.85 1.73 -32.33
C GLN A 370 21.25 0.35 -32.88
N ALA A 371 22.51 -0.01 -32.73
CA ALA A 371 23.04 -1.32 -33.16
C ALA A 371 22.70 -2.46 -32.18
N ARG A 372 21.99 -2.16 -31.05
CA ARG A 372 21.63 -3.12 -29.97
C ARG A 372 22.82 -3.99 -29.57
N ARG A 373 23.99 -3.37 -29.37
CA ARG A 373 25.18 -4.05 -28.89
C ARG A 373 24.93 -4.66 -27.53
N ARG A 374 25.06 -5.97 -27.41
CA ARG A 374 24.90 -6.70 -26.17
C ARG A 374 26.20 -6.69 -25.36
N GLU A 375 26.05 -6.53 -24.06
CA GLU A 375 27.13 -6.48 -23.08
C GLU A 375 26.67 -7.12 -21.78
N LEU A 376 27.53 -7.97 -21.21
CA LEU A 376 27.31 -8.52 -19.87
C LEU A 376 27.97 -7.60 -18.84
N ARG A 377 27.21 -7.21 -17.80
CA ARG A 377 27.68 -6.33 -16.73
C ARG A 377 27.53 -7.02 -15.39
N PRO A 378 28.59 -7.11 -14.57
CA PRO A 378 28.47 -7.61 -13.20
C PRO A 378 27.43 -6.81 -12.41
N SER A 379 26.61 -7.49 -11.62
CA SER A 379 25.53 -6.85 -10.85
C SER A 379 25.18 -7.71 -9.63
N ASP A 380 25.22 -7.12 -8.46
CA ASP A 380 24.78 -7.80 -7.24
C ASP A 380 23.26 -7.71 -7.03
N ALA A 381 22.63 -6.67 -7.62
CA ALA A 381 21.19 -6.49 -7.55
C ALA A 381 20.63 -5.70 -8.75
N LEU A 382 19.45 -6.12 -9.22
CA LEU A 382 18.66 -5.47 -10.25
C LEU A 382 17.31 -5.09 -9.69
N PHE A 383 17.00 -3.79 -9.63
CA PHE A 383 15.70 -3.29 -9.23
C PHE A 383 14.90 -2.82 -10.45
N VAL A 384 13.70 -3.36 -10.64
CA VAL A 384 12.87 -3.11 -11.81
C VAL A 384 11.76 -2.12 -11.45
N LEU A 385 11.81 -0.92 -12.03
CA LEU A 385 10.92 0.22 -11.75
C LEU A 385 10.35 0.79 -13.05
N ILE A 386 9.73 -0.09 -13.87
CA ILE A 386 9.24 0.21 -15.22
C ILE A 386 7.76 0.58 -15.31
N GLY A 387 7.19 0.98 -14.17
CA GLY A 387 5.78 1.37 -14.07
C GLY A 387 4.87 0.20 -13.72
N GLY A 388 3.56 0.46 -13.72
CA GLY A 388 2.54 -0.49 -13.36
C GLY A 388 1.45 -0.60 -14.42
N GLU A 389 0.64 -1.64 -14.28
CA GLU A 389 -0.56 -1.89 -15.08
C GLU A 389 -1.75 -2.19 -14.15
N PRO A 390 -2.97 -1.75 -14.50
CA PRO A 390 -4.14 -2.01 -13.67
C PRO A 390 -4.54 -3.47 -13.79
N VAL A 391 -4.82 -4.11 -12.63
CA VAL A 391 -5.37 -5.47 -12.57
C VAL A 391 -6.86 -5.37 -12.39
N THR A 392 -7.61 -5.30 -13.49
CA THR A 392 -9.05 -5.08 -13.50
C THR A 392 -9.84 -6.18 -14.22
N ALA A 393 -9.17 -7.23 -14.69
CA ALA A 393 -9.80 -8.34 -15.42
C ALA A 393 -10.86 -9.10 -14.58
N TRP A 394 -10.74 -9.06 -13.25
CA TRP A 394 -11.68 -9.68 -12.31
C TRP A 394 -13.01 -8.90 -12.15
N LEU A 395 -13.06 -7.65 -12.61
CA LEU A 395 -14.28 -6.83 -12.57
C LEU A 395 -15.25 -7.25 -13.68
N PRO A 396 -16.56 -7.07 -13.48
CA PRO A 396 -17.56 -7.38 -14.48
C PRO A 396 -17.37 -6.55 -15.75
N GLN A 397 -17.81 -7.08 -16.89
CA GLN A 397 -17.70 -6.40 -18.20
C GLN A 397 -18.47 -5.07 -18.25
N ALA A 398 -19.52 -4.93 -17.40
CA ALA A 398 -20.28 -3.71 -17.27
C ALA A 398 -19.44 -2.50 -16.81
N VAL A 399 -18.33 -2.74 -16.07
CA VAL A 399 -17.37 -1.69 -15.72
C VAL A 399 -16.43 -1.46 -16.89
N ILE A 400 -16.62 -0.36 -17.62
CA ILE A 400 -15.87 -0.02 -18.84
C ILE A 400 -14.40 0.31 -18.52
N ARG A 401 -13.52 -0.19 -19.38
CA ARG A 401 -12.07 0.00 -19.33
C ARG A 401 -11.56 0.59 -20.65
N ASP A 402 -10.47 1.31 -20.56
CA ASP A 402 -9.71 1.70 -21.73
C ASP A 402 -8.93 0.49 -22.32
N GLN A 403 -8.22 0.72 -23.40
CA GLN A 403 -7.42 -0.29 -24.10
C GLN A 403 -6.26 -0.86 -23.27
N TRP A 404 -5.89 -0.22 -22.18
CA TRP A 404 -4.83 -0.66 -21.25
C TRP A 404 -5.37 -1.26 -19.94
N GLY A 405 -6.71 -1.31 -19.79
CA GLY A 405 -7.38 -1.86 -18.62
C GLY A 405 -7.67 -0.86 -17.50
N TYR A 406 -7.40 0.44 -17.67
CA TYR A 406 -7.78 1.46 -16.69
C TYR A 406 -9.28 1.71 -16.71
N LEU A 407 -9.85 2.00 -15.54
CA LEU A 407 -11.29 2.20 -15.37
C LEU A 407 -11.70 3.60 -15.84
N CYS A 408 -12.65 3.66 -16.77
CA CYS A 408 -13.26 4.90 -17.23
C CYS A 408 -14.28 5.41 -16.21
N THR A 409 -14.32 6.73 -15.96
CA THR A 409 -15.20 7.36 -14.98
C THR A 409 -15.76 8.68 -15.52
N GLY A 410 -16.95 9.07 -15.03
CA GLY A 410 -17.54 10.37 -15.33
C GLY A 410 -17.61 10.64 -16.82
N ARG A 411 -16.94 11.69 -17.28
CA ARG A 411 -16.96 12.11 -18.67
C ARG A 411 -16.39 11.06 -19.64
N ASP A 412 -15.36 10.31 -19.25
CA ASP A 412 -14.78 9.28 -20.10
C ASP A 412 -15.82 8.20 -20.43
N VAL A 413 -16.70 7.88 -19.48
CA VAL A 413 -17.83 6.97 -19.70
C VAL A 413 -18.81 7.57 -20.70
N MET A 414 -19.14 8.87 -20.55
CA MET A 414 -20.08 9.57 -21.45
C MET A 414 -19.55 9.62 -22.88
N ASP A 415 -18.28 9.95 -23.08
CA ASP A 415 -17.65 10.02 -24.40
C ASP A 415 -17.69 8.64 -25.11
N LEU A 416 -17.46 7.55 -24.37
CA LEU A 416 -17.56 6.19 -24.89
C LEU A 416 -19.02 5.75 -25.15
N LEU A 417 -19.98 6.23 -24.35
CA LEU A 417 -21.41 5.98 -24.55
C LEU A 417 -21.94 6.69 -25.79
N LEU A 418 -21.40 7.84 -26.18
CA LEU A 418 -21.73 8.54 -27.42
C LEU A 418 -21.29 7.75 -28.67
N GLU A 419 -20.20 7.02 -28.59
CA GLU A 419 -19.68 6.17 -29.67
C GLU A 419 -20.41 4.82 -29.80
N ARG A 420 -20.98 4.32 -28.69
CA ARG A 420 -21.70 3.04 -28.62
C ARG A 420 -22.98 3.23 -27.80
N PRO A 421 -24.18 3.23 -28.41
CA PRO A 421 -25.42 3.49 -27.69
C PRO A 421 -25.63 2.52 -26.53
N PRO A 422 -26.12 3.00 -25.38
CA PRO A 422 -25.95 2.36 -24.10
C PRO A 422 -27.04 1.34 -23.80
N ALA A 423 -26.64 0.08 -23.73
CA ALA A 423 -27.36 -0.88 -22.89
C ALA A 423 -26.92 -0.80 -21.41
N ILE A 424 -25.92 0.05 -21.07
CA ILE A 424 -25.16 -0.02 -19.81
C ILE A 424 -25.60 1.06 -18.81
N TRP A 425 -25.73 2.33 -19.23
CA TRP A 425 -26.16 3.42 -18.33
C TRP A 425 -27.67 3.64 -18.44
N ARG A 426 -28.41 3.40 -17.35
CA ARG A 426 -29.89 3.45 -17.34
C ARG A 426 -30.47 4.64 -16.57
N LEU A 427 -29.63 5.44 -15.91
CA LEU A 427 -30.08 6.60 -15.16
C LEU A 427 -30.25 7.81 -16.08
N GLU A 428 -31.21 8.69 -15.77
CA GLU A 428 -31.44 9.94 -16.53
C GLU A 428 -30.29 10.95 -16.36
N ARG A 429 -29.57 10.89 -15.22
CA ARG A 429 -28.40 11.71 -14.99
C ARG A 429 -27.13 11.13 -15.60
N ASP A 430 -26.16 11.97 -15.86
CA ASP A 430 -24.81 11.59 -16.22
C ASP A 430 -24.07 10.90 -15.04
N PRO A 431 -23.08 10.03 -15.29
CA PRO A 431 -22.19 9.52 -14.25
C PRO A 431 -21.48 10.65 -13.50
N TYR A 432 -21.39 10.55 -12.18
CA TYR A 432 -20.59 11.45 -11.37
C TYR A 432 -19.10 11.37 -11.72
N LEU A 433 -18.31 12.37 -11.34
CA LEU A 433 -16.90 12.53 -11.74
C LEU A 433 -16.04 11.27 -11.58
N LEU A 434 -16.22 10.51 -10.49
CA LEU A 434 -15.47 9.29 -10.21
C LEU A 434 -16.32 8.02 -10.34
N GLU A 435 -17.56 8.14 -10.79
CA GLU A 435 -18.47 7.02 -10.99
C GLU A 435 -18.12 6.30 -12.30
N THR A 436 -18.09 4.98 -12.26
CA THR A 436 -17.86 4.14 -13.44
C THR A 436 -19.12 4.06 -14.30
N SER A 437 -19.11 3.20 -15.31
CA SER A 437 -20.30 2.88 -16.11
C SER A 437 -21.38 2.10 -15.35
N VAL A 438 -21.16 1.77 -14.09
CA VAL A 438 -22.12 1.09 -13.21
C VAL A 438 -22.47 2.03 -12.06
N PRO A 439 -23.77 2.43 -11.92
CA PRO A 439 -24.19 3.33 -10.85
C PRO A 439 -23.77 2.83 -9.47
N GLY A 440 -23.24 3.71 -8.62
CA GLY A 440 -22.79 3.38 -7.27
C GLY A 440 -21.44 2.67 -7.19
N ILE A 441 -20.81 2.32 -8.32
CA ILE A 441 -19.43 1.84 -8.36
C ILE A 441 -18.52 2.95 -8.85
N LEU A 442 -17.62 3.41 -7.98
CA LEU A 442 -16.67 4.47 -8.23
C LEU A 442 -15.26 3.91 -8.42
N ALA A 443 -14.38 4.68 -9.06
CA ALA A 443 -12.96 4.36 -9.12
C ALA A 443 -12.12 5.57 -8.69
N ALA A 444 -11.03 5.32 -7.93
CA ALA A 444 -10.15 6.36 -7.43
C ALA A 444 -8.68 5.92 -7.41
N GLY A 445 -7.77 6.86 -7.67
CA GLY A 445 -6.33 6.61 -7.70
C GLY A 445 -5.85 6.00 -9.01
N ASP A 446 -4.76 5.28 -8.93
CA ASP A 446 -3.98 4.83 -10.10
C ASP A 446 -4.71 3.83 -11.01
N VAL A 447 -5.76 3.18 -10.54
CA VAL A 447 -6.60 2.27 -11.33
C VAL A 447 -7.46 3.02 -12.37
N ARG A 448 -7.70 4.33 -12.15
CA ARG A 448 -8.57 5.14 -13.00
C ARG A 448 -7.85 5.59 -14.29
N HIS A 449 -8.59 5.63 -15.40
CA HIS A 449 -8.14 6.23 -16.66
C HIS A 449 -7.69 7.67 -16.44
N ALA A 450 -6.62 8.08 -17.12
CA ALA A 450 -6.04 9.43 -17.08
C ALA A 450 -5.73 9.98 -15.66
N SER A 451 -5.69 9.12 -14.60
CA SER A 451 -5.32 9.58 -13.26
C SER A 451 -3.86 10.05 -13.18
N ILE A 452 -3.63 11.08 -12.38
CA ILE A 452 -2.28 11.57 -12.12
C ILE A 452 -1.62 10.65 -11.09
N LYS A 453 -0.58 9.92 -11.51
CA LYS A 453 0.14 8.92 -10.68
C LYS A 453 0.97 9.63 -9.59
N ARG A 454 0.30 10.18 -8.59
CA ARG A 454 0.88 10.86 -7.41
C ARG A 454 0.09 10.52 -6.17
N VAL A 455 0.77 10.39 -5.05
CA VAL A 455 0.15 10.10 -3.75
C VAL A 455 -0.91 11.15 -3.40
N SER A 456 -0.61 12.44 -3.57
CA SER A 456 -1.54 13.54 -3.29
C SER A 456 -2.79 13.50 -4.17
N ALA A 457 -2.65 13.15 -5.46
CA ALA A 457 -3.78 13.00 -6.37
C ALA A 457 -4.67 11.83 -5.95
N ALA A 458 -4.07 10.68 -5.64
CA ALA A 458 -4.79 9.50 -5.16
C ALA A 458 -5.55 9.78 -3.85
N VAL A 459 -4.93 10.49 -2.89
CA VAL A 459 -5.59 10.92 -1.64
C VAL A 459 -6.77 11.85 -1.94
N GLY A 460 -6.58 12.83 -2.84
CA GLY A 460 -7.65 13.74 -3.26
C GLY A 460 -8.82 13.01 -3.92
N GLU A 461 -8.54 12.08 -4.83
CA GLU A 461 -9.60 11.27 -5.47
C GLU A 461 -10.33 10.39 -4.46
N GLY A 462 -9.63 9.78 -3.49
CA GLY A 462 -10.25 8.99 -2.43
C GLY A 462 -11.21 9.81 -1.58
N SER A 463 -10.85 11.04 -1.20
CA SER A 463 -11.74 11.93 -0.45
C SER A 463 -12.94 12.39 -1.30
N MET A 464 -12.72 12.78 -2.56
CA MET A 464 -13.80 13.16 -3.48
C MET A 464 -14.77 12.00 -3.74
N ALA A 465 -14.28 10.76 -3.80
CA ALA A 465 -15.13 9.59 -3.98
C ALA A 465 -16.17 9.48 -2.86
N ILE A 466 -15.83 9.80 -1.62
CA ILE A 466 -16.79 9.79 -0.50
C ILE A 466 -17.86 10.88 -0.67
N ALA A 467 -17.49 12.08 -1.11
CA ALA A 467 -18.50 13.12 -1.42
C ALA A 467 -19.50 12.65 -2.51
N VAL A 468 -19.01 11.93 -3.52
CA VAL A 468 -19.86 11.31 -4.55
C VAL A 468 -20.70 10.18 -3.97
N VAL A 469 -20.17 9.35 -3.06
CA VAL A 469 -20.93 8.32 -2.35
C VAL A 469 -22.11 8.94 -1.62
N HIS A 470 -21.91 10.04 -0.89
CA HIS A 470 -23.02 10.73 -0.21
C HIS A 470 -24.10 11.21 -1.17
N GLN A 471 -23.71 11.77 -2.34
CA GLN A 471 -24.68 12.16 -3.35
C GLN A 471 -25.49 10.96 -3.86
N TYR A 472 -24.80 9.85 -4.16
CA TYR A 472 -25.44 8.63 -4.61
C TYR A 472 -26.39 8.03 -3.57
N LEU A 473 -25.97 7.99 -2.30
CA LEU A 473 -26.82 7.48 -1.19
C LEU A 473 -28.07 8.35 -0.99
N ALA A 474 -27.95 9.66 -1.10
CA ALA A 474 -29.10 10.57 -1.03
C ALA A 474 -30.09 10.34 -2.18
N GLU A 475 -29.62 10.03 -3.38
CA GLU A 475 -30.50 9.64 -4.51
C GLU A 475 -31.24 8.33 -4.24
N LEU A 476 -30.55 7.32 -3.68
CA LEU A 476 -31.19 6.05 -3.30
C LEU A 476 -32.31 6.27 -2.29
N GLU A 477 -32.05 7.06 -1.24
CA GLU A 477 -33.04 7.39 -0.21
C GLU A 477 -34.24 8.16 -0.79
N ALA A 478 -33.99 9.15 -1.65
CA ALA A 478 -35.05 9.89 -2.29
C ALA A 478 -35.92 9.02 -3.23
N HIS A 479 -35.28 8.05 -3.91
CA HIS A 479 -35.99 7.09 -4.75
C HIS A 479 -36.89 6.15 -3.92
N ASP A 480 -36.37 5.62 -2.81
CA ASP A 480 -37.11 4.74 -1.90
C ASP A 480 -38.33 5.47 -1.29
N GLN A 481 -38.17 6.74 -0.89
CA GLN A 481 -39.28 7.57 -0.37
C GLN A 481 -40.38 7.79 -1.41
N ARG A 482 -40.01 8.07 -2.70
CA ARG A 482 -41.00 8.23 -3.79
C ARG A 482 -41.80 6.97 -4.02
N ILE A 483 -41.16 5.81 -3.97
CA ILE A 483 -41.85 4.52 -4.17
C ILE A 483 -42.79 4.20 -3.01
N GLN A 484 -42.36 4.50 -1.76
CA GLN A 484 -43.23 4.33 -0.61
C GLN A 484 -44.46 5.24 -0.70
N ALA A 485 -44.28 6.49 -1.12
CA ALA A 485 -45.36 7.45 -1.29
C ALA A 485 -46.36 7.06 -2.40
N VAL A 486 -45.97 6.30 -3.41
CA VAL A 486 -46.89 5.80 -4.50
C VAL A 486 -47.64 4.54 -4.04
N ARG A 487 -47.21 3.85 -3.00
CA ARG A 487 -47.83 2.64 -2.46
C ARG A 487 -48.83 2.90 -1.34
N THR A 488 -48.81 4.09 -0.74
CA THR A 488 -49.78 4.60 0.23
C THR A 488 -50.85 5.43 -0.45
#